data_0c269324d7db55c18592c8e844ec4990
#
_entry.id   0c269324d7db55c18592c8e844ec4990
#
_cell.length_a   1.000
_cell.length_b   1.000
_cell.length_c   1.000
_cell.angle_alpha   90.00
_cell.angle_beta   90.00
_cell.angle_gamma   90.00
#
_symmetry.space_group_name_H-M   'P 1'
#
loop_
_entity.id
_entity.type
_entity.pdbx_description
1 polymer ?
#
loop_
_entity_poly.entity_id
_entity_poly.type
_entity_poly.pdbx_seq_one_letter_code
_entity_poly.pdbx_strand_id
1 'polypeptide(L)'
;YMVDFLLHNSLGAWWVTRHPGKPCPVPLTYLRTLEDGTPAAGKFEGWPDRLDAFKLLDPCCGSGHFLVAAFLLLVPMRMAAEGLSAMDAVDAVLADNLHGLELDARCVEIAVFALALAAWRFPDENGDPLGVRADMPAPQVACCGLKVAAKPEDWMALVPDDAANAAYLRQELRLLHTSFAQAPLLGSLLDPARSLKNDLATSSFDTLRDLLGRALATERPETLWGPASEMQDDSWDLALTAKGLLDAARLLDGRYHLVVTNVPYLGRG
;
A
#
# COMPACT_ATOMS: atom_id res chain seq x y z
N TYR A 1 18.48 -13.04 -2.38
CA TYR A 1 18.36 -14.19 -3.31
C TYR A 1 16.92 -14.56 -3.62
N MET A 2 16.09 -15.02 -2.63
CA MET A 2 14.70 -15.46 -2.92
C MET A 2 13.82 -14.33 -3.47
N VAL A 3 13.89 -13.15 -2.89
CA VAL A 3 13.15 -11.97 -3.32
C VAL A 3 13.51 -11.62 -4.77
N ASP A 4 14.80 -11.50 -5.06
CA ASP A 4 15.29 -11.17 -6.41
C ASP A 4 14.92 -12.26 -7.42
N PHE A 5 15.01 -13.53 -7.03
CA PHE A 5 14.59 -14.65 -7.87
C PHE A 5 13.12 -14.51 -8.31
N LEU A 6 12.22 -14.25 -7.36
CA LEU A 6 10.79 -14.11 -7.67
C LEU A 6 10.52 -12.88 -8.53
N LEU A 7 11.12 -11.73 -8.21
CA LEU A 7 10.91 -10.50 -8.95
C LEU A 7 11.54 -10.55 -10.35
N HIS A 8 12.72 -11.15 -10.52
CA HIS A 8 13.34 -11.30 -11.84
C HIS A 8 12.55 -12.24 -12.75
N ASN A 9 11.95 -13.30 -12.18
CA ASN A 9 11.13 -14.26 -12.93
C ASN A 9 9.65 -13.85 -13.04
N SER A 10 9.27 -12.68 -12.54
CA SER A 10 7.95 -12.06 -12.75
C SER A 10 8.09 -10.73 -13.48
N LEU A 11 8.44 -9.64 -12.80
CA LEU A 11 8.65 -8.32 -13.41
C LEU A 11 9.75 -8.31 -14.47
N GLY A 12 10.88 -8.98 -14.20
CA GLY A 12 11.96 -9.11 -15.15
C GLY A 12 11.56 -9.87 -16.41
N ALA A 13 10.85 -10.99 -16.25
CA ALA A 13 10.31 -11.76 -17.38
C ALA A 13 9.27 -10.96 -18.18
N TRP A 14 8.41 -10.20 -17.50
CA TRP A 14 7.47 -9.27 -18.13
C TRP A 14 8.21 -8.23 -18.98
N TRP A 15 9.28 -7.61 -18.45
CA TRP A 15 10.07 -6.63 -19.19
C TRP A 15 10.66 -7.21 -20.48
N VAL A 16 11.33 -8.35 -20.39
CA VAL A 16 11.97 -8.99 -21.55
C VAL A 16 10.97 -9.34 -22.65
N THR A 17 9.76 -9.77 -22.26
CA THR A 17 8.72 -10.14 -23.24
C THR A 17 8.07 -8.93 -23.91
N ARG A 18 7.96 -7.79 -23.23
CA ARG A 18 7.31 -6.59 -23.77
C ARG A 18 8.26 -5.59 -24.42
N HIS A 19 9.55 -5.73 -24.16
CA HIS A 19 10.59 -4.87 -24.74
C HIS A 19 11.63 -5.71 -25.49
N PRO A 20 11.23 -6.42 -26.58
CA PRO A 20 12.16 -7.26 -27.33
C PRO A 20 13.33 -6.43 -27.87
N GLY A 21 14.55 -6.91 -27.66
CA GLY A 21 15.76 -6.24 -28.09
C GLY A 21 16.21 -5.04 -27.22
N LYS A 22 15.46 -4.67 -26.17
CA LYS A 22 15.89 -3.66 -25.21
C LYS A 22 16.36 -4.35 -23.92
N PRO A 23 17.59 -4.10 -23.46
CA PRO A 23 18.05 -4.62 -22.18
C PRO A 23 17.20 -4.06 -21.04
N CYS A 24 17.01 -4.85 -19.99
CA CYS A 24 16.42 -4.34 -18.76
C CYS A 24 17.40 -3.32 -18.13
N PRO A 25 16.91 -2.18 -17.63
CA PRO A 25 17.77 -1.18 -16.99
C PRO A 25 18.39 -1.68 -15.66
N VAL A 26 17.86 -2.78 -15.11
CA VAL A 26 18.38 -3.45 -13.92
C VAL A 26 18.90 -4.84 -14.31
N PRO A 27 20.06 -5.28 -13.79
CA PRO A 27 20.57 -6.63 -14.05
C PRO A 27 19.61 -7.72 -13.54
N LEU A 28 19.17 -8.60 -14.44
CA LEU A 28 18.26 -9.72 -14.11
C LEU A 28 19.04 -11.02 -13.85
N THR A 29 19.93 -11.02 -12.86
CA THR A 29 20.87 -12.12 -12.55
C THR A 29 20.20 -13.47 -12.27
N TYR A 30 18.95 -13.46 -11.81
CA TYR A 30 18.20 -14.68 -11.48
C TYR A 30 17.09 -15.02 -12.47
N LEU A 31 17.00 -14.29 -13.59
CA LEU A 31 16.04 -14.61 -14.64
C LEU A 31 16.36 -15.96 -15.24
N ARG A 32 15.37 -16.84 -15.30
CA ARG A 32 15.46 -18.13 -15.98
C ARG A 32 14.94 -17.99 -17.40
N THR A 33 15.71 -18.50 -18.34
CA THR A 33 15.36 -18.50 -19.77
C THR A 33 15.37 -19.91 -20.32
N LEU A 34 14.57 -20.16 -21.33
CA LEU A 34 14.58 -21.35 -22.17
C LEU A 34 15.75 -21.29 -23.16
N GLU A 35 15.96 -22.37 -23.92
CA GLU A 35 17.04 -22.46 -24.90
C GLU A 35 16.95 -21.39 -26.00
N ASP A 36 15.75 -20.95 -26.33
CA ASP A 36 15.47 -19.89 -27.31
C ASP A 36 15.63 -18.47 -26.73
N GLY A 37 16.04 -18.34 -25.46
CA GLY A 37 16.22 -17.05 -24.78
C GLY A 37 14.93 -16.45 -24.20
N THR A 38 13.78 -17.08 -24.38
CA THR A 38 12.53 -16.60 -23.79
C THR A 38 12.47 -16.87 -22.28
N PRO A 39 11.81 -16.00 -21.48
CA PRO A 39 11.64 -16.25 -20.05
C PRO A 39 10.89 -17.56 -19.76
N ALA A 40 11.46 -18.39 -18.93
CA ALA A 40 10.85 -19.69 -18.54
C ALA A 40 9.54 -19.53 -17.78
N ALA A 41 9.33 -18.39 -17.11
CA ALA A 41 8.10 -18.07 -16.38
C ALA A 41 6.91 -17.70 -17.29
N GLY A 42 7.13 -17.51 -18.60
CA GLY A 42 6.11 -17.17 -19.58
C GLY A 42 5.94 -15.68 -19.82
N LYS A 43 4.82 -15.30 -20.46
CA LYS A 43 4.59 -13.95 -20.99
C LYS A 43 3.70 -13.05 -20.13
N PHE A 44 3.02 -13.60 -19.14
CA PHE A 44 2.07 -12.86 -18.28
C PHE A 44 1.02 -12.08 -19.09
N GLU A 45 0.28 -12.78 -19.97
CA GLU A 45 -0.66 -12.17 -20.92
C GLU A 45 -1.78 -11.35 -20.25
N GLY A 46 -2.16 -11.69 -19.01
CA GLY A 46 -3.15 -10.92 -18.23
C GLY A 46 -2.61 -9.65 -17.56
N TRP A 47 -1.31 -9.36 -17.71
CA TRP A 47 -0.72 -8.16 -17.12
C TRP A 47 -0.77 -6.98 -18.09
N PRO A 48 -0.82 -5.73 -17.58
CA PRO A 48 -0.87 -4.55 -18.44
C PRO A 48 0.42 -4.43 -19.28
N ASP A 49 0.30 -3.78 -20.44
CA ASP A 49 1.45 -3.49 -21.29
C ASP A 49 2.28 -2.29 -20.81
N ARG A 50 1.71 -1.50 -19.90
CA ARG A 50 2.36 -0.30 -19.33
C ARG A 50 2.49 -0.44 -17.82
N LEU A 51 3.59 0.08 -17.27
CA LEU A 51 3.87 0.01 -15.84
C LEU A 51 3.02 0.97 -15.01
N ASP A 52 2.52 2.06 -15.57
CA ASP A 52 1.62 2.99 -14.87
C ASP A 52 0.31 2.32 -14.37
N ALA A 53 -0.15 1.29 -15.09
CA ALA A 53 -1.33 0.51 -14.70
C ALA A 53 -0.99 -0.73 -13.84
N PHE A 54 0.30 -1.07 -13.70
CA PHE A 54 0.72 -2.28 -12.99
C PHE A 54 0.62 -2.11 -11.47
N LYS A 55 0.02 -3.11 -10.80
CA LYS A 55 -0.13 -3.11 -9.33
C LYS A 55 0.43 -4.38 -8.72
N LEU A 56 1.30 -4.22 -7.73
CA LEU A 56 1.87 -5.29 -6.92
C LEU A 56 1.33 -5.19 -5.50
N LEU A 57 0.97 -6.33 -4.90
CA LEU A 57 0.62 -6.46 -3.49
C LEU A 57 1.55 -7.45 -2.81
N ASP A 58 2.09 -7.07 -1.66
CA ASP A 58 2.59 -7.99 -0.64
C ASP A 58 1.61 -8.05 0.53
N PRO A 59 0.79 -9.11 0.67
CA PRO A 59 -0.24 -9.20 1.69
C PRO A 59 0.28 -9.56 3.11
N CYS A 60 1.58 -9.82 3.24
CA CYS A 60 2.27 -10.07 4.52
C CYS A 60 3.66 -9.44 4.45
N CYS A 61 3.73 -8.12 4.25
CA CYS A 61 4.95 -7.45 3.81
C CYS A 61 6.05 -7.39 4.87
N GLY A 62 5.74 -7.68 6.12
CA GLY A 62 6.70 -7.58 7.23
C GLY A 62 7.35 -6.19 7.26
N SER A 63 8.68 -6.16 7.24
CA SER A 63 9.47 -4.92 7.16
C SER A 63 9.68 -4.39 5.72
N GLY A 64 8.92 -4.88 4.73
CA GLY A 64 8.89 -4.32 3.37
C GLY A 64 9.96 -4.83 2.42
N HIS A 65 10.60 -5.97 2.66
CA HIS A 65 11.70 -6.46 1.81
C HIS A 65 11.30 -6.65 0.35
N PHE A 66 10.14 -7.25 0.07
CA PHE A 66 9.65 -7.40 -1.31
C PHE A 66 9.31 -6.04 -1.93
N LEU A 67 8.69 -5.16 -1.15
CA LEU A 67 8.30 -3.83 -1.63
C LEU A 67 9.51 -2.99 -2.01
N VAL A 68 10.56 -2.99 -1.16
CA VAL A 68 11.82 -2.27 -1.45
C VAL A 68 12.53 -2.86 -2.67
N ALA A 69 12.62 -4.19 -2.78
CA ALA A 69 13.25 -4.82 -3.94
C ALA A 69 12.46 -4.54 -5.23
N ALA A 70 11.13 -4.60 -5.18
CA ALA A 70 10.27 -4.25 -6.31
C ALA A 70 10.38 -2.76 -6.67
N PHE A 71 10.50 -1.86 -5.69
CA PHE A 71 10.76 -0.44 -5.90
C PHE A 71 12.05 -0.22 -6.69
N LEU A 72 13.15 -0.83 -6.27
CA LEU A 72 14.46 -0.70 -6.94
C LEU A 72 14.48 -1.29 -8.36
N LEU A 73 13.55 -2.17 -8.68
CA LEU A 73 13.38 -2.73 -10.02
C LEU A 73 12.45 -1.85 -10.89
N LEU A 74 11.30 -1.43 -10.33
CA LEU A 74 10.27 -0.69 -11.05
C LEU A 74 10.67 0.75 -11.39
N VAL A 75 11.38 1.45 -10.50
CA VAL A 75 11.78 2.84 -10.75
C VAL A 75 12.63 2.96 -12.00
N PRO A 76 13.76 2.23 -12.17
CA PRO A 76 14.53 2.27 -13.41
C PRO A 76 13.73 1.78 -14.63
N MET A 77 12.85 0.80 -14.46
CA MET A 77 11.98 0.35 -15.55
C MET A 77 11.03 1.45 -16.03
N ARG A 78 10.39 2.20 -15.13
CA ARG A 78 9.51 3.32 -15.48
C ARG A 78 10.28 4.48 -16.11
N MET A 79 11.47 4.79 -15.58
CA MET A 79 12.38 5.77 -16.23
C MET A 79 12.66 5.38 -17.68
N ALA A 80 13.03 4.13 -17.93
CA ALA A 80 13.39 3.65 -19.26
C ALA A 80 12.20 3.49 -20.23
N ALA A 81 11.02 3.11 -19.72
CA ALA A 81 9.82 2.88 -20.52
C ALA A 81 9.04 4.16 -20.80
N GLU A 82 8.96 5.07 -19.84
CA GLU A 82 8.10 6.26 -19.87
C GLU A 82 8.88 7.56 -20.05
N GLY A 83 10.21 7.52 -19.95
CA GLY A 83 11.07 8.72 -20.07
C GLY A 83 10.96 9.67 -18.88
N LEU A 84 10.60 9.13 -17.70
CA LEU A 84 10.46 9.92 -16.47
C LEU A 84 11.82 10.30 -15.90
N SER A 85 11.88 11.46 -15.22
CA SER A 85 13.00 11.78 -14.32
C SER A 85 13.08 10.76 -13.16
N ALA A 86 14.21 10.70 -12.49
CA ALA A 86 14.36 9.85 -11.30
C ALA A 86 13.31 10.17 -10.23
N MET A 87 13.07 11.47 -9.99
CA MET A 87 12.08 11.95 -9.02
C MET A 87 10.66 11.56 -9.42
N ASP A 88 10.25 11.82 -10.67
CA ASP A 88 8.90 11.49 -11.15
C ASP A 88 8.66 9.98 -11.15
N ALA A 89 9.67 9.17 -11.49
CA ALA A 89 9.57 7.71 -11.47
C ALA A 89 9.44 7.15 -10.05
N VAL A 90 10.20 7.69 -9.08
CA VAL A 90 10.09 7.35 -7.66
C VAL A 90 8.67 7.63 -7.17
N ASP A 91 8.14 8.82 -7.42
CA ASP A 91 6.80 9.21 -7.00
C ASP A 91 5.72 8.35 -7.65
N ALA A 92 5.84 8.13 -8.94
CA ALA A 92 4.91 7.30 -9.68
C ALA A 92 4.89 5.84 -9.20
N VAL A 93 6.06 5.26 -8.86
CA VAL A 93 6.13 3.89 -8.32
C VAL A 93 5.48 3.80 -6.93
N LEU A 94 5.72 4.78 -6.06
CA LEU A 94 5.09 4.82 -4.73
C LEU A 94 3.57 5.02 -4.82
N ALA A 95 3.11 5.87 -5.73
CA ALA A 95 1.70 6.19 -5.89
C ALA A 95 0.89 5.08 -6.58
N ASP A 96 1.45 4.42 -7.61
CA ASP A 96 0.68 3.58 -8.51
C ASP A 96 0.92 2.08 -8.32
N ASN A 97 2.17 1.69 -7.99
CA ASN A 97 2.59 0.31 -8.20
C ASN A 97 2.66 -0.55 -6.95
N LEU A 98 3.10 0.01 -5.82
CA LEU A 98 3.45 -0.78 -4.64
C LEU A 98 2.39 -0.69 -3.55
N HIS A 99 1.93 -1.86 -3.08
CA HIS A 99 0.92 -1.97 -2.04
C HIS A 99 1.35 -3.05 -1.04
N GLY A 100 1.20 -2.77 0.24
CA GLY A 100 1.56 -3.69 1.32
C GLY A 100 0.48 -3.81 2.37
N LEU A 101 0.26 -5.02 2.87
CA LEU A 101 -0.55 -5.29 4.04
C LEU A 101 0.28 -6.03 5.08
N GLU A 102 0.09 -5.69 6.34
CA GLU A 102 0.77 -6.35 7.44
C GLU A 102 -0.14 -6.39 8.68
N LEU A 103 0.02 -7.43 9.48
CA LEU A 103 -0.77 -7.64 10.68
C LEU A 103 -0.25 -6.81 11.87
N ASP A 104 1.07 -6.67 11.98
CA ASP A 104 1.75 -5.92 13.06
C ASP A 104 1.99 -4.47 12.63
N ALA A 105 1.38 -3.52 13.34
CA ALA A 105 1.51 -2.09 13.07
C ALA A 105 2.98 -1.60 13.08
N ARG A 106 3.83 -2.17 13.95
CA ARG A 106 5.25 -1.82 14.01
C ARG A 106 5.99 -2.23 12.73
N CYS A 107 5.64 -3.38 12.15
CA CYS A 107 6.18 -3.81 10.87
C CYS A 107 5.73 -2.90 9.74
N VAL A 108 4.48 -2.39 9.76
CA VAL A 108 3.99 -1.38 8.81
C VAL A 108 4.86 -0.12 8.86
N GLU A 109 5.12 0.41 10.06
CA GLU A 109 5.97 1.60 10.23
C GLU A 109 7.38 1.37 9.67
N ILE A 110 7.98 0.20 9.93
CA ILE A 110 9.29 -0.17 9.40
C ILE A 110 9.25 -0.28 7.86
N ALA A 111 8.21 -0.88 7.28
CA ALA A 111 8.07 -1.02 5.84
C ALA A 111 7.89 0.34 5.14
N VAL A 112 7.06 1.22 5.70
CA VAL A 112 6.89 2.60 5.23
C VAL A 112 8.21 3.37 5.28
N PHE A 113 8.93 3.29 6.40
CA PHE A 113 10.24 3.92 6.53
C PHE A 113 11.28 3.35 5.56
N ALA A 114 11.30 2.03 5.35
CA ALA A 114 12.22 1.38 4.42
C ALA A 114 11.99 1.84 2.97
N LEU A 115 10.72 1.97 2.53
CA LEU A 115 10.37 2.51 1.23
C LEU A 115 10.74 3.99 1.10
N ALA A 116 10.42 4.80 2.11
CA ALA A 116 10.79 6.21 2.14
C ALA A 116 12.31 6.39 2.07
N LEU A 117 13.06 5.60 2.84
CA LEU A 117 14.53 5.62 2.82
C LEU A 117 15.08 5.22 1.45
N ALA A 118 14.51 4.20 0.80
CA ALA A 118 14.88 3.81 -0.56
C ALA A 118 14.64 4.94 -1.57
N ALA A 119 13.50 5.63 -1.45
CA ALA A 119 13.16 6.78 -2.28
C ALA A 119 14.11 7.97 -2.07
N TRP A 120 14.40 8.33 -0.82
CA TRP A 120 15.31 9.42 -0.49
C TRP A 120 16.75 9.16 -0.94
N ARG A 121 17.17 7.91 -0.94
CA ARG A 121 18.51 7.48 -1.35
C ARG A 121 18.62 7.17 -2.84
N PHE A 122 17.49 7.17 -3.56
CA PHE A 122 17.53 6.92 -5.00
C PHE A 122 18.34 8.03 -5.70
N PRO A 123 19.28 7.67 -6.59
CA PRO A 123 20.12 8.66 -7.26
C PRO A 123 19.32 9.44 -8.31
N ASP A 124 19.56 10.75 -8.37
CA ASP A 124 19.17 11.60 -9.50
C ASP A 124 20.04 11.36 -10.75
N GLU A 125 19.88 12.18 -11.77
CA GLU A 125 20.62 12.12 -13.01
C GLU A 125 22.14 12.44 -12.85
N ASN A 126 22.52 13.08 -11.74
CA ASN A 126 23.90 13.38 -11.39
C ASN A 126 24.53 12.32 -10.49
N GLY A 127 23.72 11.37 -10.00
CA GLY A 127 24.13 10.35 -9.03
C GLY A 127 24.00 10.79 -7.56
N ASP A 128 23.42 11.96 -7.30
CA ASP A 128 23.17 12.45 -5.96
C ASP A 128 21.83 11.92 -5.42
N PRO A 129 21.71 11.65 -4.09
CA PRO A 129 20.45 11.22 -3.52
C PRO A 129 19.35 12.27 -3.69
N LEU A 130 18.13 11.84 -4.05
CA LEU A 130 16.97 12.74 -4.17
C LEU A 130 16.65 13.49 -2.87
N GLY A 131 17.00 12.91 -1.71
CA GLY A 131 16.82 13.53 -0.40
C GLY A 131 15.38 13.49 0.11
N VAL A 132 15.21 14.04 1.31
CA VAL A 132 13.89 14.16 1.96
C VAL A 132 13.12 15.33 1.37
N ARG A 133 11.85 15.11 1.02
CA ARG A 133 10.96 16.15 0.49
C ARG A 133 9.53 15.96 1.00
N ALA A 134 8.82 17.06 1.17
CA ALA A 134 7.49 17.08 1.78
C ALA A 134 6.37 16.62 0.83
N ASP A 135 6.59 16.70 -0.47
CA ASP A 135 5.62 16.40 -1.53
C ASP A 135 5.71 14.95 -2.04
N MET A 136 6.61 14.14 -1.48
CA MET A 136 6.72 12.72 -1.84
C MET A 136 5.44 11.95 -1.50
N PRO A 137 4.89 11.16 -2.44
CA PRO A 137 3.74 10.31 -2.15
C PRO A 137 4.00 9.35 -0.99
N ALA A 138 3.04 9.21 -0.11
CA ALA A 138 3.14 8.27 1.00
C ALA A 138 3.12 6.82 0.47
N PRO A 139 4.01 5.93 0.96
CA PRO A 139 3.94 4.51 0.64
C PRO A 139 2.58 3.90 1.00
N GLN A 140 2.01 3.10 0.11
CA GLN A 140 0.71 2.48 0.30
C GLN A 140 0.83 1.16 1.08
N VAL A 141 1.14 1.27 2.36
CA VAL A 141 1.24 0.12 3.28
C VAL A 141 0.28 0.34 4.44
N ALA A 142 -0.55 -0.65 4.74
CA ALA A 142 -1.56 -0.54 5.78
C ALA A 142 -1.54 -1.73 6.75
N CYS A 143 -1.95 -1.48 8.00
CA CYS A 143 -2.12 -2.51 9.02
C CYS A 143 -3.50 -3.15 8.89
N CYS A 144 -3.54 -4.45 8.55
CA CYS A 144 -4.79 -5.22 8.49
C CYS A 144 -5.11 -5.96 9.80
N GLY A 145 -4.25 -5.87 10.82
CA GLY A 145 -4.41 -6.52 12.11
C GLY A 145 -4.84 -5.58 13.25
N LEU A 146 -5.24 -4.36 12.95
CA LEU A 146 -5.65 -3.39 13.97
C LEU A 146 -6.87 -3.91 14.75
N LYS A 147 -6.74 -3.86 16.07
CA LYS A 147 -7.87 -4.16 16.96
C LYS A 147 -8.78 -2.95 17.04
N VAL A 148 -10.05 -3.16 16.76
CA VAL A 148 -11.06 -2.14 16.98
C VAL A 148 -11.41 -2.15 18.47
N ALA A 149 -10.82 -1.26 19.25
CA ALA A 149 -11.07 -1.13 20.68
C ALA A 149 -12.29 -0.26 20.98
N ALA A 150 -12.59 0.71 20.12
CA ALA A 150 -13.70 1.62 20.27
C ALA A 150 -15.06 0.97 19.93
N LYS A 151 -16.14 1.50 20.49
CA LYS A 151 -17.50 1.03 20.18
C LYS A 151 -17.96 1.51 18.81
N PRO A 152 -18.92 0.81 18.16
CA PRO A 152 -19.48 1.28 16.89
C PRO A 152 -20.03 2.72 16.95
N GLU A 153 -20.58 3.11 18.10
CA GLU A 153 -21.16 4.44 18.34
C GLU A 153 -20.10 5.55 18.25
N ASP A 154 -18.90 5.26 18.77
CA ASP A 154 -17.77 6.21 18.74
C ASP A 154 -17.30 6.45 17.29
N TRP A 155 -17.29 5.40 16.48
CA TRP A 155 -16.99 5.53 15.03
C TRP A 155 -18.05 6.32 14.28
N MET A 156 -19.33 6.10 14.60
CA MET A 156 -20.41 6.85 13.97
C MET A 156 -20.39 8.34 14.35
N ALA A 157 -19.88 8.67 15.54
CA ALA A 157 -19.74 10.05 16.02
C ALA A 157 -18.66 10.84 15.24
N LEU A 158 -17.73 10.17 14.53
CA LEU A 158 -16.75 10.83 13.64
C LEU A 158 -17.40 11.50 12.42
N VAL A 159 -18.63 11.13 12.07
CA VAL A 159 -19.36 11.73 10.95
C VAL A 159 -20.11 12.96 11.43
N PRO A 160 -19.74 14.18 10.95
CA PRO A 160 -20.45 15.40 11.29
C PRO A 160 -21.94 15.31 10.93
N ASP A 161 -22.80 15.96 11.72
CA ASP A 161 -24.27 15.90 11.50
C ASP A 161 -24.69 16.61 10.23
N ASP A 162 -23.92 17.60 9.78
CA ASP A 162 -24.11 18.37 8.54
C ASP A 162 -23.48 17.72 7.29
N ALA A 163 -22.82 16.57 7.44
CA ALA A 163 -22.22 15.89 6.31
C ALA A 163 -23.28 15.41 5.31
N ALA A 164 -23.02 15.66 4.02
CA ALA A 164 -23.85 15.08 2.97
C ALA A 164 -23.92 13.55 3.13
N ASN A 165 -25.11 12.98 3.19
CA ASN A 165 -25.35 11.55 3.42
C ASN A 165 -24.85 11.00 4.78
N ALA A 166 -24.89 11.81 5.85
CA ALA A 166 -24.40 11.42 7.18
C ALA A 166 -24.95 10.07 7.68
N ALA A 167 -26.24 9.81 7.47
CA ALA A 167 -26.86 8.53 7.87
C ALA A 167 -26.24 7.33 7.15
N TYR A 168 -25.96 7.48 5.85
CA TYR A 168 -25.33 6.45 5.04
C TYR A 168 -23.87 6.20 5.45
N LEU A 169 -23.10 7.28 5.65
CA LEU A 169 -21.70 7.19 6.09
C LEU A 169 -21.58 6.53 7.48
N ARG A 170 -22.50 6.85 8.40
CA ARG A 170 -22.56 6.18 9.72
C ARG A 170 -22.86 4.69 9.61
N GLN A 171 -23.76 4.31 8.73
CA GLN A 171 -24.07 2.90 8.48
C GLN A 171 -22.84 2.15 7.91
N GLU A 172 -22.11 2.74 6.99
CA GLU A 172 -20.91 2.14 6.42
C GLU A 172 -19.79 1.99 7.44
N LEU A 173 -19.54 3.02 8.27
CA LEU A 173 -18.58 2.92 9.37
C LEU A 173 -18.96 1.82 10.35
N ARG A 174 -20.25 1.61 10.63
CA ARG A 174 -20.73 0.52 11.47
C ARG A 174 -20.46 -0.86 10.86
N LEU A 175 -20.69 -1.02 9.57
CA LEU A 175 -20.41 -2.26 8.84
C LEU A 175 -18.90 -2.55 8.79
N LEU A 176 -18.09 -1.55 8.54
CA LEU A 176 -16.63 -1.66 8.59
C LEU A 176 -16.15 -2.06 9.98
N HIS A 177 -16.62 -1.39 11.02
CA HIS A 177 -16.30 -1.74 12.40
C HIS A 177 -16.60 -3.23 12.68
N THR A 178 -17.78 -3.71 12.30
CA THR A 178 -18.17 -5.12 12.50
C THR A 178 -17.28 -6.07 11.73
N SER A 179 -16.94 -5.72 10.50
CA SER A 179 -16.04 -6.50 9.63
C SER A 179 -14.63 -6.58 10.22
N PHE A 180 -14.08 -5.44 10.64
CA PHE A 180 -12.75 -5.36 11.23
C PHE A 180 -12.62 -5.92 12.64
N ALA A 181 -13.72 -6.18 13.35
CA ALA A 181 -13.68 -6.93 14.61
C ALA A 181 -13.02 -8.32 14.43
N GLN A 182 -13.03 -8.87 13.23
CA GLN A 182 -12.36 -10.14 12.88
C GLN A 182 -10.94 -9.97 12.31
N ALA A 183 -10.49 -8.74 12.12
CA ALA A 183 -9.18 -8.44 11.50
C ALA A 183 -7.99 -9.10 12.20
N PRO A 184 -7.89 -9.16 13.53
CA PRO A 184 -6.79 -9.82 14.20
C PRO A 184 -6.66 -11.32 13.90
N LEU A 185 -7.74 -11.96 13.46
CA LEU A 185 -7.76 -13.38 13.10
C LEU A 185 -7.58 -13.59 11.59
N LEU A 186 -8.20 -12.77 10.77
CA LEU A 186 -8.25 -12.94 9.33
C LEU A 186 -7.12 -12.19 8.60
N GLY A 187 -6.64 -11.08 9.16
CA GLY A 187 -5.59 -10.28 8.54
C GLY A 187 -5.92 -9.94 7.07
N SER A 188 -5.01 -10.26 6.17
CA SER A 188 -5.19 -10.05 4.71
C SER A 188 -6.22 -10.98 4.05
N LEU A 189 -6.81 -11.92 4.77
CA LEU A 189 -7.93 -12.74 4.30
C LEU A 189 -9.30 -12.09 4.55
N LEU A 190 -9.33 -10.95 5.22
CA LEU A 190 -10.55 -10.18 5.41
C LEU A 190 -11.05 -9.66 4.05
N ASP A 191 -12.37 -9.81 3.81
CA ASP A 191 -13.05 -9.30 2.62
C ASP A 191 -14.08 -8.22 3.03
N PRO A 192 -13.66 -6.94 3.15
CA PRO A 192 -14.56 -5.85 3.54
C PRO A 192 -15.65 -5.61 2.50
N ALA A 193 -15.36 -5.82 1.22
CA ALA A 193 -16.31 -5.64 0.13
C ALA A 193 -17.48 -6.63 0.23
N ARG A 194 -17.25 -7.83 0.77
CA ARG A 194 -18.30 -8.82 0.97
C ARG A 194 -19.30 -8.38 2.04
N SER A 195 -18.84 -7.62 3.04
CA SER A 195 -19.67 -7.05 4.10
C SER A 195 -20.43 -5.81 3.63
N LEU A 196 -19.90 -5.09 2.65
CA LEU A 196 -20.45 -3.86 2.07
C LEU A 196 -21.25 -4.11 0.78
N LYS A 197 -21.49 -5.37 0.40
CA LYS A 197 -22.19 -5.76 -0.85
C LYS A 197 -23.65 -5.31 -0.90
N ASN A 198 -23.86 -3.99 -1.00
CA ASN A 198 -25.01 -3.39 -1.63
C ASN A 198 -24.52 -2.26 -2.52
N ASP A 199 -24.38 -2.52 -3.78
CA ASP A 199 -24.37 -1.69 -5.01
C ASP A 199 -23.72 -0.29 -5.06
N LEU A 200 -23.13 0.25 -3.99
CA LEU A 200 -22.63 1.63 -3.92
C LEU A 200 -21.22 1.77 -3.31
N ALA A 201 -20.56 0.68 -3.00
CA ALA A 201 -19.39 0.65 -2.10
C ALA A 201 -18.10 1.34 -2.63
N THR A 202 -17.91 1.47 -3.93
CA THR A 202 -16.62 1.94 -4.49
C THR A 202 -16.40 3.45 -4.35
N SER A 203 -17.46 4.23 -4.25
CA SER A 203 -17.36 5.70 -4.05
C SER A 203 -17.28 6.11 -2.59
N SER A 204 -17.60 5.21 -1.67
CA SER A 204 -17.71 5.52 -0.25
C SER A 204 -16.38 5.45 0.51
N PHE A 205 -15.46 4.57 0.14
CA PHE A 205 -14.17 4.48 0.80
C PHE A 205 -13.35 5.76 0.68
N ASP A 206 -13.32 6.38 -0.49
CA ASP A 206 -12.61 7.64 -0.69
C ASP A 206 -13.28 8.79 0.09
N THR A 207 -14.62 8.82 0.10
CA THR A 207 -15.38 9.83 0.86
C THR A 207 -15.17 9.66 2.37
N LEU A 208 -15.17 8.42 2.88
CA LEU A 208 -14.91 8.13 4.30
C LEU A 208 -13.47 8.51 4.68
N ARG A 209 -12.49 8.17 3.84
CA ARG A 209 -11.08 8.55 4.04
C ARG A 209 -10.91 10.07 4.11
N ASP A 210 -11.56 10.80 3.19
CA ASP A 210 -11.46 12.25 3.14
C ASP A 210 -12.16 12.92 4.34
N LEU A 211 -13.26 12.35 4.82
CA LEU A 211 -13.94 12.77 6.04
C LEU A 211 -13.06 12.56 7.28
N LEU A 212 -12.49 11.38 7.43
CA LEU A 212 -11.58 11.05 8.53
C LEU A 212 -10.30 11.89 8.47
N GLY A 213 -9.76 12.10 7.26
CA GLY A 213 -8.60 12.97 7.05
C GLY A 213 -8.87 14.43 7.46
N ARG A 214 -10.09 14.94 7.20
CA ARG A 214 -10.51 16.29 7.63
C ARG A 214 -10.74 16.35 9.13
N ALA A 215 -11.36 15.35 9.74
CA ALA A 215 -11.52 15.28 11.18
C ALA A 215 -10.16 15.28 11.89
N LEU A 216 -9.20 14.49 11.41
CA LEU A 216 -7.83 14.48 11.91
C LEU A 216 -7.10 15.81 11.74
N ALA A 217 -7.34 16.52 10.63
CA ALA A 217 -6.71 17.82 10.38
C ALA A 217 -7.27 18.95 11.28
N THR A 218 -8.56 18.86 11.63
CA THR A 218 -9.23 19.84 12.51
C THR A 218 -8.89 19.65 13.99
N GLU A 219 -8.58 18.42 14.40
CA GLU A 219 -8.23 18.09 15.80
C GLU A 219 -6.73 18.21 16.10
N ARG A 220 -5.92 18.59 15.11
CA ARG A 220 -4.47 18.77 15.31
C ARG A 220 -4.24 19.91 16.31
N PRO A 221 -3.64 19.66 17.48
CA PRO A 221 -3.38 20.74 18.43
C PRO A 221 -2.44 21.76 17.79
N GLU A 222 -2.82 23.04 17.79
CA GLU A 222 -2.00 24.15 17.29
C GLU A 222 -0.70 24.37 18.07
N THR A 223 -0.51 23.64 19.16
CA THR A 223 0.67 23.78 20.02
C THR A 223 1.32 22.45 20.32
N LEU A 224 2.53 22.26 19.82
CA LEU A 224 3.41 21.13 20.14
C LEU A 224 3.77 21.05 21.67
N TRP A 225 3.29 22.01 22.50
CA TRP A 225 3.74 22.24 23.89
C TRP A 225 2.61 22.61 24.85
N GLY A 226 1.33 22.39 24.49
CA GLY A 226 0.20 22.58 25.42
C GLY A 226 -0.14 21.29 26.18
N PRO A 227 -0.74 21.38 27.41
CA PRO A 227 -1.23 20.21 28.11
C PRO A 227 -2.39 19.60 27.29
N ALA A 228 -2.15 18.46 26.64
CA ALA A 228 -3.19 17.66 26.01
C ALA A 228 -4.18 17.22 27.12
N SER A 229 -5.46 17.45 26.93
CA SER A 229 -6.46 16.81 27.78
C SER A 229 -6.58 15.35 27.36
N GLU A 230 -6.68 14.43 28.31
CA GLU A 230 -6.81 12.97 28.05
C GLU A 230 -7.96 12.65 27.06
N MET A 231 -9.03 13.45 27.04
CA MET A 231 -10.15 13.29 26.10
C MET A 231 -9.79 13.63 24.63
N GLN A 232 -8.78 14.47 24.37
CA GLN A 232 -8.33 14.79 23.01
C GLN A 232 -7.43 13.69 22.43
N ASP A 233 -6.64 13.03 23.27
CA ASP A 233 -5.81 11.91 22.86
C ASP A 233 -6.65 10.72 22.41
N ASP A 234 -7.74 10.38 23.15
CA ASP A 234 -8.63 9.25 22.80
C ASP A 234 -9.33 9.47 21.45
N SER A 235 -9.75 10.69 21.14
CA SER A 235 -10.39 11.05 19.86
C SER A 235 -9.41 10.96 18.69
N TRP A 236 -8.18 11.43 18.92
CA TRP A 236 -7.10 11.36 17.93
C TRP A 236 -6.71 9.90 17.61
N ASP A 237 -6.51 9.07 18.61
CA ASP A 237 -6.17 7.66 18.45
C ASP A 237 -7.29 6.88 17.74
N LEU A 238 -8.55 7.21 18.04
CA LEU A 238 -9.72 6.64 17.39
C LEU A 238 -9.73 6.98 15.90
N ALA A 239 -9.53 8.24 15.54
CA ALA A 239 -9.53 8.69 14.17
C ALA A 239 -8.35 8.12 13.37
N LEU A 240 -7.16 8.01 13.99
CA LEU A 240 -5.99 7.40 13.38
C LEU A 240 -6.20 5.90 13.12
N THR A 241 -6.82 5.19 14.08
CA THR A 241 -7.18 3.78 13.94
C THR A 241 -8.21 3.59 12.83
N ALA A 242 -9.25 4.40 12.78
CA ALA A 242 -10.28 4.36 11.75
C ALA A 242 -9.70 4.62 10.35
N LYS A 243 -8.79 5.60 10.21
CA LYS A 243 -8.07 5.86 8.96
C LYS A 243 -7.23 4.66 8.54
N GLY A 244 -6.45 4.07 9.45
CA GLY A 244 -5.64 2.89 9.16
C GLY A 244 -6.48 1.70 8.66
N LEU A 245 -7.65 1.50 9.25
CA LEU A 245 -8.58 0.44 8.82
C LEU A 245 -9.21 0.73 7.46
N LEU A 246 -9.50 1.98 7.12
CA LEU A 246 -9.98 2.35 5.79
C LEU A 246 -8.91 2.14 4.72
N ASP A 247 -7.66 2.50 5.02
CA ASP A 247 -6.54 2.25 4.10
C ASP A 247 -6.35 0.73 3.89
N ALA A 248 -6.43 -0.08 4.94
CA ALA A 248 -6.41 -1.53 4.83
C ALA A 248 -7.60 -2.07 4.01
N ALA A 249 -8.82 -1.58 4.25
CA ALA A 249 -10.01 -1.98 3.51
C ALA A 249 -9.87 -1.69 2.01
N ARG A 250 -9.37 -0.51 1.67
CA ARG A 250 -9.10 -0.12 0.27
C ARG A 250 -8.10 -1.06 -0.40
N LEU A 251 -7.03 -1.42 0.31
CA LEU A 251 -6.03 -2.34 -0.23
C LEU A 251 -6.58 -3.77 -0.36
N LEU A 252 -7.41 -4.21 0.57
CA LEU A 252 -8.05 -5.54 0.55
C LEU A 252 -9.08 -5.67 -0.59
N ASP A 253 -9.77 -4.59 -0.95
CA ASP A 253 -10.71 -4.55 -2.09
C ASP A 253 -9.99 -4.34 -3.44
N GLY A 254 -8.72 -4.01 -3.42
CA GLY A 254 -7.89 -3.76 -4.60
C GLY A 254 -7.73 -4.99 -5.50
N ARG A 255 -7.46 -4.74 -6.78
CA ARG A 255 -7.08 -5.78 -7.74
C ARG A 255 -5.64 -5.60 -8.14
N TYR A 256 -4.86 -6.69 -8.10
CA TYR A 256 -3.42 -6.68 -8.29
C TYR A 256 -3.02 -7.63 -9.40
N HIS A 257 -2.00 -7.25 -10.16
CA HIS A 257 -1.45 -8.05 -11.24
C HIS A 257 -0.42 -9.06 -10.72
N LEU A 258 0.33 -8.67 -9.68
CA LEU A 258 1.27 -9.55 -8.98
C LEU A 258 0.96 -9.52 -7.48
N VAL A 259 0.74 -10.68 -6.93
CA VAL A 259 0.73 -10.89 -5.47
C VAL A 259 1.96 -11.71 -5.12
N VAL A 260 2.84 -11.15 -4.30
CA VAL A 260 4.10 -11.77 -3.90
C VAL A 260 4.29 -11.62 -2.40
N THR A 261 4.64 -12.69 -1.72
CA THR A 261 4.82 -12.66 -0.26
C THR A 261 5.74 -13.77 0.22
N ASN A 262 6.29 -13.56 1.41
CA ASN A 262 6.97 -14.59 2.18
C ASN A 262 6.22 -14.79 3.50
N VAL A 263 5.21 -15.65 3.48
CA VAL A 263 4.37 -15.91 4.65
C VAL A 263 5.23 -16.47 5.79
N PRO A 264 5.16 -15.90 7.01
CA PRO A 264 5.91 -16.42 8.14
C PRO A 264 5.50 -17.86 8.44
N TYR A 265 6.48 -18.74 8.60
CA TYR A 265 6.23 -20.12 9.03
C TYR A 265 5.70 -20.10 10.46
N LEU A 266 4.48 -20.58 10.66
CA LEU A 266 4.01 -20.92 12.00
C LEU A 266 4.89 -22.04 12.52
N GLY A 267 5.75 -21.74 13.48
CA GLY A 267 6.48 -22.78 14.22
C GLY A 267 5.44 -23.73 14.81
N ARG A 268 5.59 -25.02 14.55
CA ARG A 268 4.81 -26.03 15.29
C ARG A 268 5.23 -25.90 16.75
N GLY A 269 4.36 -25.25 17.56
CA GLY A 269 4.50 -25.27 19.00
C GLY A 269 4.27 -26.67 19.58
#